data_86f588e42b5e1b06860fa5c8bf370590
#
_entry.id   86f588e42b5e1b06860fa5c8bf370590
#
_cell.length_a   1.000
_cell.length_b   1.000
_cell.length_c   1.000
_cell.angle_alpha   90.00
_cell.angle_beta   90.00
_cell.angle_gamma   90.00
#
_symmetry.space_group_name_H-M   'P 1'
#
loop_
_entity.id
_entity.type
_entity.pdbx_description
1 polymer ?
#
loop_
_entity_poly.entity_id
_entity_poly.type
_entity_poly.pdbx_seq_one_letter_code
_entity_poly.pdbx_strand_id
1 'polypeptide(L)'
;MSGLLTLDHFSFAVPQYLWGLLLIPALFVFANIVRVRRSQYSVSFTNLRMLAGVAARRRTHWLRRVPLVLLALALATAVAALARPRIQLTTSDRSATFVLLADVSGSMQATDVRPARIYAAVDAMHGFVDELPDTDKVGLISFSDKAKILAAPTTNHTAVDNALNGLSPEGGTALGLGVETAVKLILSTLAADGVFRTPGQYLPAAIVLESDGAQDRGTISPLAAASLAQAAGIRIYGVALGTTHGYIVEGTGLLRQVIQATPDPSTVDALARQTGGSAYDATTAASLNSIYRTLGGSIARHPKLSDITSWFDVAAGLLLLAGVGAARARGAALP
;
A
#
# COMPACT_ATOMS: atom_id res chain seq x y z
N MET A 1 -11.05 -19.68 3.66
CA MET A 1 -12.00 -18.86 4.43
C MET A 1 -11.53 -18.83 5.87
N SER A 2 -10.94 -17.74 6.30
CA SER A 2 -10.80 -17.28 7.70
C SER A 2 -9.72 -16.19 7.73
N GLY A 3 -10.06 -15.02 7.18
CA GLY A 3 -9.27 -13.80 7.40
C GLY A 3 -9.61 -13.28 8.80
N LEU A 4 -8.77 -13.56 9.76
CA LEU A 4 -8.76 -12.90 11.06
C LEU A 4 -8.50 -11.42 10.82
N LEU A 5 -9.52 -10.59 11.03
CA LEU A 5 -9.42 -9.14 11.15
C LEU A 5 -8.56 -8.83 12.37
N THR A 6 -7.28 -8.62 12.16
CA THR A 6 -6.41 -8.07 13.20
C THR A 6 -6.69 -6.58 13.30
N LEU A 7 -7.21 -6.14 14.45
CA LEU A 7 -7.61 -4.75 14.75
C LEU A 7 -6.44 -3.77 14.93
N ASP A 8 -5.23 -4.16 14.60
CA ASP A 8 -4.01 -3.39 14.90
C ASP A 8 -3.82 -2.11 14.06
N HIS A 9 -4.70 -1.82 13.10
CA HIS A 9 -4.51 -0.67 12.20
C HIS A 9 -5.80 0.13 11.96
N PHE A 10 -6.61 0.31 13.03
CA PHE A 10 -7.77 1.19 12.99
C PHE A 10 -7.35 2.62 13.34
N SER A 11 -7.62 3.57 12.45
CA SER A 11 -7.26 4.98 12.66
C SER A 11 -8.41 5.90 12.25
N PHE A 12 -8.44 7.09 12.84
CA PHE A 12 -9.39 8.14 12.46
C PHE A 12 -8.66 9.24 11.68
N ALA A 13 -9.22 9.65 10.54
CA ALA A 13 -8.64 10.75 9.75
C ALA A 13 -8.73 12.09 10.46
N VAL A 14 -9.81 12.31 11.22
CA VAL A 14 -10.08 13.57 11.93
C VAL A 14 -10.58 13.26 13.34
N PRO A 15 -9.68 12.88 14.27
CA PRO A 15 -10.07 12.41 15.61
C PRO A 15 -10.75 13.50 16.46
N GLN A 16 -10.57 14.77 16.12
CA GLN A 16 -11.18 15.90 16.83
C GLN A 16 -12.72 15.82 16.84
N TYR A 17 -13.36 15.21 15.85
CA TYR A 17 -14.82 15.06 15.85
C TYR A 17 -15.32 14.07 16.91
N LEU A 18 -14.47 13.21 17.47
CA LEU A 18 -14.83 12.31 18.57
C LEU A 18 -15.23 13.08 19.84
N TRP A 19 -14.82 14.34 20.01
CA TRP A 19 -15.32 15.20 21.09
C TRP A 19 -16.83 15.39 21.01
N GLY A 20 -17.44 15.23 19.84
CA GLY A 20 -18.90 15.21 19.67
C GLY A 20 -19.61 14.13 20.48
N LEU A 21 -18.93 13.05 20.89
CA LEU A 21 -19.48 12.02 21.76
C LEU A 21 -19.87 12.57 23.15
N LEU A 22 -19.27 13.68 23.59
CA LEU A 22 -19.63 14.36 24.84
C LEU A 22 -21.04 14.98 24.79
N LEU A 23 -21.59 15.19 23.59
CA LEU A 23 -22.99 15.64 23.45
C LEU A 23 -23.99 14.58 23.94
N ILE A 24 -23.65 13.30 23.90
CA ILE A 24 -24.55 12.21 24.30
C ILE A 24 -24.87 12.28 25.79
N PRO A 25 -23.89 12.31 26.71
CA PRO A 25 -24.19 12.48 28.15
C PRO A 25 -24.82 13.86 28.44
N ALA A 26 -24.42 14.91 27.73
CA ALA A 26 -25.03 16.24 27.89
C ALA A 26 -26.52 16.22 27.53
N LEU A 27 -26.92 15.60 26.42
CA LEU A 27 -28.33 15.41 26.05
C LEU A 27 -29.09 14.55 27.05
N PHE A 28 -28.44 13.51 27.60
CA PHE A 28 -29.07 12.65 28.61
C PHE A 28 -29.33 13.41 29.92
N VAL A 29 -28.38 14.22 30.38
CA VAL A 29 -28.51 15.08 31.54
C VAL A 29 -29.62 16.13 31.30
N PHE A 30 -29.60 16.78 30.12
CA PHE A 30 -30.61 17.77 29.76
C PHE A 30 -32.04 17.16 29.74
N ALA A 31 -32.18 15.97 29.08
CA ALA A 31 -33.45 15.26 29.04
C ALA A 31 -33.95 14.89 30.47
N ASN A 32 -33.04 14.54 31.36
CA ASN A 32 -33.38 14.25 32.75
C ASN A 32 -33.82 15.51 33.52
N ILE A 33 -33.14 16.64 33.33
CA ILE A 33 -33.51 17.93 33.95
C ILE A 33 -34.89 18.38 33.49
N VAL A 34 -35.16 18.30 32.17
CA VAL A 34 -36.46 18.64 31.60
C VAL A 34 -37.57 17.72 32.15
N ARG A 35 -37.28 16.42 32.30
CA ARG A 35 -38.23 15.46 32.85
C ARG A 35 -38.54 15.77 34.32
N VAL A 36 -37.55 16.09 35.13
CA VAL A 36 -37.73 16.45 36.54
C VAL A 36 -38.53 17.75 36.66
N ARG A 37 -38.22 18.76 35.85
CA ARG A 37 -38.99 20.03 35.87
C ARG A 37 -40.44 19.85 35.45
N ARG A 38 -40.76 19.03 34.45
CA ARG A 38 -42.14 18.71 34.04
C ARG A 38 -42.90 17.93 35.13
N SER A 39 -42.20 17.12 35.93
CA SER A 39 -42.84 16.39 37.05
C SER A 39 -43.32 17.27 38.21
N GLN A 40 -42.87 18.53 38.30
CA GLN A 40 -43.29 19.46 39.35
C GLN A 40 -44.65 20.11 39.08
N TYR A 41 -45.20 19.99 37.87
CA TYR A 41 -46.57 20.41 37.57
C TYR A 41 -47.53 19.23 37.80
N SER A 42 -47.64 18.73 39.03
CA SER A 42 -48.62 17.71 39.41
C SER A 42 -49.97 18.36 39.66
N VAL A 43 -50.94 18.03 38.83
CA VAL A 43 -52.37 18.35 39.12
C VAL A 43 -52.84 17.37 40.20
N SER A 44 -53.27 17.89 41.34
CA SER A 44 -53.84 17.07 42.42
C SER A 44 -55.21 16.55 42.01
N PHE A 45 -55.29 15.24 41.65
CA PHE A 45 -56.56 14.57 41.41
C PHE A 45 -57.10 13.94 42.69
N THR A 46 -58.34 14.26 43.04
CA THR A 46 -59.00 13.91 44.29
C THR A 46 -59.56 12.48 44.37
N ASN A 47 -59.38 11.62 43.35
CA ASN A 47 -60.00 10.30 43.33
C ASN A 47 -58.97 9.16 43.09
N LEU A 48 -58.34 8.71 44.17
CA LEU A 48 -57.28 7.66 44.17
C LEU A 48 -57.77 6.25 43.81
N ARG A 49 -59.07 5.93 43.91
CA ARG A 49 -59.59 4.57 43.66
C ARG A 49 -59.64 4.19 42.16
N MET A 50 -59.82 5.13 41.25
CA MET A 50 -59.77 4.87 39.82
C MET A 50 -58.35 4.67 39.27
N LEU A 51 -57.35 5.19 39.95
CA LEU A 51 -55.94 5.09 39.52
C LEU A 51 -55.30 3.75 39.89
N ALA A 52 -55.83 3.00 40.86
CA ALA A 52 -55.27 1.69 41.25
C ALA A 52 -55.39 0.64 40.13
N GLY A 53 -56.45 0.69 39.29
CA GLY A 53 -56.62 -0.22 38.14
C GLY A 53 -55.64 0.07 36.99
N VAL A 54 -55.16 1.30 36.85
CA VAL A 54 -54.23 1.69 35.78
C VAL A 54 -52.77 1.47 36.23
N ALA A 55 -52.51 1.50 37.53
CA ALA A 55 -51.17 1.27 38.08
C ALA A 55 -50.65 -0.17 37.93
N ALA A 56 -51.54 -1.15 37.76
CA ALA A 56 -51.17 -2.56 37.51
C ALA A 56 -50.46 -2.80 36.17
N ARG A 57 -50.48 -1.84 35.24
CA ARG A 57 -49.78 -1.92 33.94
C ARG A 57 -48.35 -1.42 33.95
N ARG A 58 -47.71 -1.38 35.10
CA ARG A 58 -46.34 -0.82 35.31
C ARG A 58 -45.18 -1.73 34.90
N ARG A 59 -45.42 -2.68 34.00
CA ARG A 59 -44.42 -3.76 33.75
C ARG A 59 -43.41 -3.50 32.63
N THR A 60 -43.10 -2.25 32.25
CA THR A 60 -42.06 -2.06 31.20
C THR A 60 -41.39 -0.69 31.23
N HIS A 61 -40.85 -0.29 32.38
CA HIS A 61 -40.01 0.92 32.46
C HIS A 61 -38.75 0.84 31.58
N TRP A 62 -38.24 -0.36 31.39
CA TRP A 62 -37.04 -0.61 30.52
C TRP A 62 -37.35 -0.36 29.06
N LEU A 63 -38.52 -0.78 28.57
CA LEU A 63 -38.93 -0.59 27.17
C LEU A 63 -39.17 0.88 26.80
N ARG A 64 -39.42 1.76 27.77
CA ARG A 64 -39.53 3.21 27.54
C ARG A 64 -38.19 3.87 27.21
N ARG A 65 -37.06 3.26 27.58
CA ARG A 65 -35.72 3.77 27.29
C ARG A 65 -35.18 3.36 25.94
N VAL A 66 -35.76 2.35 25.28
CA VAL A 66 -35.30 1.83 23.99
C VAL A 66 -35.19 2.88 22.90
N PRO A 67 -36.20 3.77 22.67
CA PRO A 67 -36.06 4.79 21.64
C PRO A 67 -34.89 5.76 21.93
N LEU A 68 -34.72 6.14 23.18
CA LEU A 68 -33.66 7.06 23.62
C LEU A 68 -32.28 6.43 23.47
N VAL A 69 -32.15 5.14 23.77
CA VAL A 69 -30.89 4.39 23.57
C VAL A 69 -30.58 4.26 22.08
N LEU A 70 -31.57 3.96 21.23
CA LEU A 70 -31.40 3.90 19.78
C LEU A 70 -30.97 5.24 19.18
N LEU A 71 -31.58 6.34 19.62
CA LEU A 71 -31.18 7.68 19.19
C LEU A 71 -29.76 8.05 19.67
N ALA A 72 -29.41 7.69 20.90
CA ALA A 72 -28.04 7.89 21.40
C ALA A 72 -26.99 7.08 20.62
N LEU A 73 -27.32 5.82 20.27
CA LEU A 73 -26.49 5.00 19.41
C LEU A 73 -26.38 5.55 17.98
N ALA A 74 -27.49 6.04 17.42
CA ALA A 74 -27.50 6.70 16.11
C ALA A 74 -26.60 7.94 16.10
N LEU A 75 -26.66 8.75 17.16
CA LEU A 75 -25.80 9.92 17.31
C LEU A 75 -24.32 9.52 17.48
N ALA A 76 -24.05 8.47 18.26
CA ALA A 76 -22.68 7.98 18.45
C ALA A 76 -22.06 7.47 17.14
N THR A 77 -22.82 6.70 16.34
CA THR A 77 -22.36 6.20 15.05
C THR A 77 -22.21 7.33 14.02
N ALA A 78 -23.07 8.34 14.02
CA ALA A 78 -22.94 9.53 13.18
C ALA A 78 -21.70 10.35 13.53
N VAL A 79 -21.41 10.55 14.82
CA VAL A 79 -20.18 11.23 15.28
C VAL A 79 -18.94 10.42 14.90
N ALA A 80 -18.98 9.09 15.01
CA ALA A 80 -17.91 8.22 14.58
C ALA A 80 -17.69 8.30 13.06
N ALA A 81 -18.75 8.41 12.24
CA ALA A 81 -18.67 8.63 10.82
C ALA A 81 -17.97 9.94 10.46
N LEU A 82 -18.30 11.05 11.16
CA LEU A 82 -17.64 12.34 10.99
C LEU A 82 -16.12 12.29 11.27
N ALA A 83 -15.69 11.42 12.19
CA ALA A 83 -14.27 11.20 12.47
C ALA A 83 -13.53 10.46 11.35
N ARG A 84 -14.24 9.98 10.31
CA ARG A 84 -13.72 9.23 9.15
C ARG A 84 -12.86 8.05 9.56
N PRO A 85 -13.48 6.98 10.07
CA PRO A 85 -12.76 5.77 10.42
C PRO A 85 -12.13 5.14 9.19
N ARG A 86 -10.85 4.77 9.29
CA ARG A 86 -10.05 4.12 8.25
C ARG A 86 -9.53 2.80 8.75
N ILE A 87 -9.63 1.79 7.93
CA ILE A 87 -8.99 0.49 8.14
C ILE A 87 -7.93 0.29 7.08
N GLN A 88 -6.81 -0.26 7.47
CA GLN A 88 -5.84 -0.76 6.50
C GLN A 88 -6.40 -2.08 5.94
N LEU A 89 -6.95 -2.01 4.74
CA LEU A 89 -7.29 -3.20 3.99
C LEU A 89 -6.09 -3.53 3.09
N THR A 90 -5.54 -4.73 3.27
CA THR A 90 -4.61 -5.30 2.31
C THR A 90 -5.44 -5.74 1.10
N THR A 91 -5.84 -4.77 0.29
CA THR A 91 -6.63 -5.05 -0.90
C THR A 91 -5.71 -5.00 -2.10
N SER A 92 -5.59 -6.10 -2.80
CA SER A 92 -4.91 -6.25 -4.09
C SER A 92 -5.68 -5.58 -5.24
N ASP A 93 -6.42 -4.50 -4.97
CA ASP A 93 -7.40 -3.92 -5.90
C ASP A 93 -6.81 -2.87 -6.87
N ARG A 94 -5.53 -2.58 -6.77
CA ARG A 94 -4.81 -1.80 -7.77
C ARG A 94 -3.62 -2.60 -8.25
N SER A 95 -3.62 -2.93 -9.54
CA SER A 95 -2.44 -3.49 -10.21
C SER A 95 -1.26 -2.55 -9.98
N ALA A 96 -0.20 -3.06 -9.40
CA ALA A 96 1.07 -2.37 -9.33
C ALA A 96 1.82 -2.50 -10.66
N THR A 97 2.68 -1.52 -10.95
CA THR A 97 3.53 -1.57 -12.14
C THR A 97 4.99 -1.72 -11.70
N PHE A 98 5.59 -2.83 -12.04
CA PHE A 98 7.01 -3.10 -11.79
C PHE A 98 7.81 -2.97 -13.09
N VAL A 99 8.98 -2.36 -13.00
CA VAL A 99 9.94 -2.39 -14.08
C VAL A 99 11.22 -3.05 -13.56
N LEU A 100 11.51 -4.23 -14.08
CA LEU A 100 12.78 -4.90 -13.89
C LEU A 100 13.83 -4.17 -14.73
N LEU A 101 14.88 -3.68 -14.08
CA LEU A 101 15.97 -2.96 -14.69
C LEU A 101 17.23 -3.81 -14.56
N ALA A 102 17.53 -4.59 -15.61
CA ALA A 102 18.57 -5.60 -15.64
C ALA A 102 19.87 -5.03 -16.20
N ASP A 103 20.92 -5.12 -15.43
CA ASP A 103 22.29 -4.87 -15.90
C ASP A 103 22.75 -5.98 -16.84
N VAL A 104 23.14 -5.60 -18.05
CA VAL A 104 23.75 -6.53 -19.03
C VAL A 104 25.14 -6.04 -19.43
N SER A 105 25.83 -5.32 -18.55
CA SER A 105 27.23 -4.92 -18.78
C SER A 105 28.18 -6.13 -18.82
N GLY A 106 29.39 -5.88 -19.32
CA GLY A 106 30.41 -6.93 -19.44
C GLY A 106 30.77 -7.59 -18.10
N SER A 107 30.71 -6.86 -16.98
CA SER A 107 30.95 -7.39 -15.62
C SER A 107 29.96 -8.49 -15.21
N MET A 108 28.78 -8.56 -15.82
CA MET A 108 27.78 -9.60 -15.57
C MET A 108 28.18 -10.99 -16.13
N GLN A 109 29.27 -11.08 -16.89
CA GLN A 109 29.88 -12.35 -17.28
C GLN A 109 30.70 -12.99 -16.15
N ALA A 110 31.00 -12.26 -15.07
CA ALA A 110 31.78 -12.78 -13.96
C ALA A 110 31.11 -14.01 -13.33
N THR A 111 31.95 -14.98 -12.93
CA THR A 111 31.53 -16.30 -12.43
C THR A 111 31.67 -16.45 -10.93
N ASP A 112 31.88 -15.36 -10.23
CA ASP A 112 31.90 -15.30 -8.76
C ASP A 112 30.56 -15.62 -8.13
N VAL A 113 29.46 -15.30 -8.82
CA VAL A 113 28.10 -15.82 -8.55
C VAL A 113 27.76 -16.85 -9.63
N ARG A 114 27.71 -18.13 -9.26
CA ARG A 114 27.55 -19.23 -10.23
C ARG A 114 26.14 -19.34 -10.79
N PRO A 115 25.99 -19.74 -12.08
CA PRO A 115 27.06 -20.09 -13.04
C PRO A 115 27.78 -18.88 -13.62
N ALA A 116 27.14 -17.73 -13.76
CA ALA A 116 27.63 -16.38 -13.95
C ALA A 116 26.58 -15.40 -13.41
N ARG A 117 26.98 -14.16 -13.11
CA ARG A 117 26.06 -13.15 -12.53
C ARG A 117 24.77 -13.01 -13.35
N ILE A 118 24.87 -12.90 -14.66
CA ILE A 118 23.70 -12.73 -15.54
C ILE A 118 22.69 -13.89 -15.42
N TYR A 119 23.17 -15.14 -15.36
CA TYR A 119 22.25 -16.28 -15.23
C TYR A 119 21.59 -16.34 -13.86
N ALA A 120 22.34 -15.98 -12.81
CA ALA A 120 21.75 -15.89 -11.46
C ALA A 120 20.71 -14.77 -11.39
N ALA A 121 20.96 -13.63 -12.04
CA ALA A 121 20.03 -12.52 -12.15
C ALA A 121 18.74 -12.91 -12.88
N VAL A 122 18.87 -13.56 -14.04
CA VAL A 122 17.73 -14.04 -14.84
C VAL A 122 16.86 -15.01 -14.03
N ASP A 123 17.49 -16.01 -13.38
CA ASP A 123 16.76 -16.98 -12.55
C ASP A 123 16.01 -16.32 -11.39
N ALA A 124 16.62 -15.35 -10.73
CA ALA A 124 15.99 -14.61 -9.66
C ALA A 124 14.84 -13.71 -10.13
N MET A 125 14.99 -13.06 -11.29
CA MET A 125 13.95 -12.25 -11.91
C MET A 125 12.74 -13.10 -12.34
N HIS A 126 12.94 -14.33 -12.86
CA HIS A 126 11.86 -15.29 -13.08
C HIS A 126 11.12 -15.58 -11.79
N GLY A 127 11.84 -15.91 -10.71
CA GLY A 127 11.22 -16.12 -9.39
C GLY A 127 10.47 -14.92 -8.85
N PHE A 128 10.89 -13.69 -9.17
CA PHE A 128 10.15 -12.48 -8.83
C PHE A 128 8.84 -12.37 -9.60
N VAL A 129 8.89 -12.59 -10.92
CA VAL A 129 7.71 -12.52 -11.79
C VAL A 129 6.67 -13.57 -11.38
N ASP A 130 7.11 -14.78 -11.03
CA ASP A 130 6.24 -15.87 -10.57
C ASP A 130 5.52 -15.60 -9.24
N GLU A 131 6.11 -14.77 -8.35
CA GLU A 131 5.52 -14.42 -7.06
C GLU A 131 4.52 -13.24 -7.16
N LEU A 132 4.47 -12.56 -8.30
CA LEU A 132 3.57 -11.41 -8.48
C LEU A 132 2.15 -11.87 -8.84
N PRO A 133 1.13 -11.16 -8.36
CA PRO A 133 -0.25 -11.36 -8.80
C PRO A 133 -0.40 -11.15 -10.31
N ASP A 134 -1.24 -11.95 -10.98
CA ASP A 134 -1.56 -11.82 -12.42
C ASP A 134 -2.12 -10.45 -12.80
N THR A 135 -2.59 -9.67 -11.83
CA THR A 135 -3.11 -8.31 -12.02
C THR A 135 -2.01 -7.26 -12.13
N ASP A 136 -0.80 -7.58 -11.67
CA ASP A 136 0.31 -6.64 -11.66
C ASP A 136 0.99 -6.59 -13.03
N LYS A 137 1.39 -5.38 -13.43
CA LYS A 137 2.11 -5.17 -14.68
C LYS A 137 3.60 -5.25 -14.45
N VAL A 138 4.28 -6.04 -15.26
CA VAL A 138 5.75 -6.16 -15.24
C VAL A 138 6.31 -5.74 -16.58
N GLY A 139 7.32 -4.88 -16.57
CA GLY A 139 8.12 -4.50 -17.72
C GLY A 139 9.58 -4.89 -17.52
N LEU A 140 10.33 -5.01 -18.59
CA LEU A 140 11.75 -5.34 -18.58
C LEU A 140 12.55 -4.34 -19.41
N ILE A 141 13.57 -3.78 -18.78
CA ILE A 141 14.57 -2.93 -19.42
C ILE A 141 15.94 -3.55 -19.18
N SER A 142 16.72 -3.76 -20.23
CA SER A 142 18.15 -4.03 -20.12
C SER A 142 18.94 -2.75 -20.27
N PHE A 143 20.05 -2.62 -19.56
CA PHE A 143 20.98 -1.51 -19.74
C PHE A 143 22.43 -1.98 -19.75
N SER A 144 23.20 -1.36 -20.63
CA SER A 144 24.65 -1.45 -20.73
C SER A 144 25.18 -0.08 -21.16
N ASP A 145 25.76 0.10 -22.35
CA ASP A 145 26.04 1.43 -22.93
C ASP A 145 24.76 2.23 -23.23
N LYS A 146 23.65 1.54 -23.42
CA LYS A 146 22.31 2.08 -23.71
C LYS A 146 21.25 1.35 -22.90
N ALA A 147 20.12 2.02 -22.68
CA ALA A 147 18.95 1.38 -22.12
C ALA A 147 17.98 0.95 -23.22
N LYS A 148 17.51 -0.30 -23.17
CA LYS A 148 16.62 -0.90 -24.15
C LYS A 148 15.38 -1.48 -23.44
N ILE A 149 14.20 -1.06 -23.84
CA ILE A 149 12.95 -1.66 -23.38
C ILE A 149 12.76 -2.98 -24.12
N LEU A 150 12.82 -4.08 -23.40
CA LEU A 150 12.63 -5.44 -23.94
C LEU A 150 11.17 -5.88 -23.86
N ALA A 151 10.49 -5.51 -22.76
CA ALA A 151 9.06 -5.68 -22.59
C ALA A 151 8.45 -4.43 -21.95
N ALA A 152 7.42 -3.85 -22.57
CA ALA A 152 6.61 -2.81 -21.93
C ALA A 152 5.81 -3.43 -20.78
N PRO A 153 5.46 -2.64 -19.74
CA PRO A 153 4.68 -3.15 -18.62
C PRO A 153 3.37 -3.81 -19.05
N THR A 154 3.25 -5.10 -18.77
CA THR A 154 2.13 -5.96 -19.19
C THR A 154 1.75 -6.94 -18.08
N THR A 155 0.50 -7.36 -18.06
CA THR A 155 -0.01 -8.46 -17.22
C THR A 155 0.30 -9.85 -17.84
N ASN A 156 0.83 -9.89 -19.06
CA ASN A 156 1.29 -11.12 -19.67
C ASN A 156 2.73 -11.42 -19.21
N HIS A 157 2.84 -12.04 -18.03
CA HIS A 157 4.13 -12.38 -17.42
C HIS A 157 4.98 -13.31 -18.29
N THR A 158 4.35 -14.22 -19.04
CA THR A 158 5.07 -15.10 -19.99
C THR A 158 5.84 -14.32 -21.06
N ALA A 159 5.34 -13.17 -21.50
CA ALA A 159 6.06 -12.32 -22.45
C ALA A 159 7.34 -11.71 -21.83
N VAL A 160 7.29 -11.38 -20.54
CA VAL A 160 8.44 -10.87 -19.79
C VAL A 160 9.47 -11.99 -19.59
N ASP A 161 9.02 -13.19 -19.21
CA ASP A 161 9.89 -14.37 -19.04
C ASP A 161 10.64 -14.72 -20.32
N ASN A 162 9.95 -14.67 -21.46
CA ASN A 162 10.60 -14.88 -22.75
C ASN A 162 11.64 -13.80 -23.07
N ALA A 163 11.39 -12.55 -22.66
CA ALA A 163 12.35 -11.46 -22.84
C ALA A 163 13.56 -11.60 -21.90
N LEU A 164 13.38 -12.09 -20.66
CA LEU A 164 14.47 -12.38 -19.71
C LEU A 164 15.45 -13.39 -20.27
N ASN A 165 14.96 -14.45 -20.94
CA ASN A 165 15.80 -15.47 -21.55
C ASN A 165 16.70 -14.93 -22.69
N GLY A 166 16.40 -13.75 -23.22
CA GLY A 166 17.18 -13.10 -24.28
C GLY A 166 18.30 -12.19 -23.79
N LEU A 167 18.49 -12.04 -22.45
CA LEU A 167 19.52 -11.17 -21.90
C LEU A 167 20.91 -11.74 -22.17
N SER A 168 21.81 -10.87 -22.66
CA SER A 168 23.20 -11.23 -22.98
C SER A 168 24.13 -10.11 -22.55
N PRO A 169 25.18 -10.38 -21.79
CA PRO A 169 26.08 -9.35 -21.29
C PRO A 169 26.95 -8.75 -22.40
N GLU A 170 26.95 -7.44 -22.52
CA GLU A 170 27.78 -6.69 -23.48
C GLU A 170 27.97 -5.23 -23.05
N GLY A 171 29.09 -4.62 -23.44
CA GLY A 171 29.33 -3.19 -23.28
C GLY A 171 29.67 -2.75 -21.86
N GLY A 172 29.58 -1.44 -21.62
CA GLY A 172 29.77 -0.81 -20.31
C GLY A 172 28.48 -0.68 -19.52
N THR A 173 28.42 0.26 -18.55
CA THR A 173 27.33 0.39 -17.59
C THR A 173 26.81 1.83 -17.55
N ALA A 174 25.66 2.12 -18.17
CA ALA A 174 24.97 3.42 -18.13
C ALA A 174 23.75 3.36 -17.19
N LEU A 175 23.98 3.12 -15.92
CA LEU A 175 22.97 2.92 -14.88
C LEU A 175 21.96 4.08 -14.80
N GLY A 176 22.47 5.34 -14.79
CA GLY A 176 21.61 6.51 -14.74
C GLY A 176 20.63 6.60 -15.93
N LEU A 177 21.07 6.22 -17.13
CA LEU A 177 20.21 6.16 -18.32
C LEU A 177 19.16 5.06 -18.20
N GLY A 178 19.51 3.91 -17.61
CA GLY A 178 18.59 2.83 -17.30
C GLY A 178 17.46 3.29 -16.39
N VAL A 179 17.81 3.93 -15.28
CA VAL A 179 16.84 4.47 -14.31
C VAL A 179 15.94 5.55 -14.94
N GLU A 180 16.53 6.50 -15.70
CA GLU A 180 15.76 7.52 -16.41
C GLU A 180 14.73 6.89 -17.37
N THR A 181 15.15 5.89 -18.13
CA THR A 181 14.28 5.17 -19.08
C THR A 181 13.15 4.46 -18.35
N ALA A 182 13.44 3.81 -17.21
CA ALA A 182 12.44 3.13 -16.39
C ALA A 182 11.40 4.11 -15.82
N VAL A 183 11.84 5.27 -15.33
CA VAL A 183 10.94 6.33 -14.84
C VAL A 183 10.00 6.81 -15.95
N LYS A 184 10.52 7.10 -17.15
CA LYS A 184 9.72 7.53 -18.30
C LYS A 184 8.71 6.47 -18.71
N LEU A 185 9.11 5.20 -18.74
CA LEU A 185 8.26 4.08 -19.10
C LEU A 185 7.12 3.90 -18.08
N ILE A 186 7.41 3.93 -16.79
CA ILE A 186 6.39 3.85 -15.73
C ILE A 186 5.39 5.00 -15.85
N LEU A 187 5.88 6.24 -15.98
CA LEU A 187 5.00 7.42 -16.08
C LEU A 187 4.08 7.36 -17.29
N SER A 188 4.58 6.91 -18.44
CA SER A 188 3.76 6.76 -19.65
C SER A 188 2.71 5.67 -19.49
N THR A 189 3.06 4.55 -18.85
CA THR A 189 2.14 3.43 -18.59
C THR A 189 1.02 3.86 -17.63
N LEU A 190 1.37 4.48 -16.51
CA LEU A 190 0.40 4.94 -15.52
C LEU A 190 -0.51 6.03 -16.06
N ALA A 191 0.01 6.94 -16.90
CA ALA A 191 -0.80 7.96 -17.57
C ALA A 191 -1.83 7.34 -18.54
N ALA A 192 -1.45 6.28 -19.26
CA ALA A 192 -2.36 5.51 -20.10
C ALA A 192 -3.45 4.80 -19.29
N ASP A 193 -3.13 4.37 -18.06
CA ASP A 193 -4.09 3.76 -17.13
C ASP A 193 -4.92 4.79 -16.35
N GLY A 194 -4.75 6.09 -16.62
CA GLY A 194 -5.45 7.17 -15.90
C GLY A 194 -5.00 7.37 -14.46
N VAL A 195 -3.82 6.86 -14.10
CA VAL A 195 -3.25 6.99 -12.75
C VAL A 195 -2.32 8.21 -12.72
N PHE A 196 -2.71 9.21 -11.93
CA PHE A 196 -1.93 10.43 -11.77
C PHE A 196 -1.41 10.57 -10.35
N ARG A 197 -0.24 11.19 -10.22
CA ARG A 197 0.40 11.41 -8.93
C ARG A 197 -0.37 12.46 -8.11
N THR A 198 -0.63 12.12 -6.86
CA THR A 198 -1.04 13.10 -5.84
C THR A 198 0.21 13.57 -5.07
N PRO A 199 0.41 14.88 -4.87
CA PRO A 199 1.55 15.38 -4.09
C PRO A 199 1.68 14.69 -2.75
N GLY A 200 2.90 14.25 -2.40
CA GLY A 200 3.18 13.55 -1.14
C GLY A 200 2.84 12.05 -1.12
N GLN A 201 2.36 11.46 -2.21
CA GLN A 201 2.11 10.03 -2.32
C GLN A 201 3.08 9.36 -3.30
N TYR A 202 3.44 8.12 -2.99
CA TYR A 202 4.13 7.26 -3.95
C TYR A 202 3.13 6.72 -4.98
N LEU A 203 3.61 6.56 -6.20
CA LEU A 203 2.85 5.87 -7.25
C LEU A 203 2.75 4.36 -6.94
N PRO A 204 1.71 3.66 -7.43
CA PRO A 204 1.61 2.21 -7.35
C PRO A 204 2.58 1.56 -8.37
N ALA A 205 3.84 1.93 -8.30
CA ALA A 205 4.88 1.49 -9.21
C ALA A 205 6.23 1.46 -8.50
N ALA A 206 7.10 0.56 -8.95
CA ALA A 206 8.48 0.46 -8.46
C ALA A 206 9.44 0.02 -9.57
N ILE A 207 10.69 0.42 -9.42
CA ILE A 207 11.81 -0.09 -10.20
C ILE A 207 12.52 -1.13 -9.34
N VAL A 208 12.75 -2.31 -9.89
CA VAL A 208 13.59 -3.34 -9.29
C VAL A 208 14.87 -3.37 -10.10
N LEU A 209 15.90 -2.75 -9.54
CA LEU A 209 17.22 -2.61 -10.16
C LEU A 209 18.10 -3.78 -9.74
N GLU A 210 18.65 -4.45 -10.70
CA GLU A 210 19.72 -5.44 -10.50
C GLU A 210 20.98 -4.96 -11.25
N SER A 211 22.06 -4.76 -10.50
CA SER A 211 23.33 -4.27 -11.04
C SER A 211 24.48 -4.54 -10.08
N ASP A 212 25.71 -4.53 -10.58
CA ASP A 212 26.88 -4.43 -9.72
C ASP A 212 27.18 -2.98 -9.27
N GLY A 213 26.41 -1.99 -9.75
CA GLY A 213 26.41 -0.60 -9.30
C GLY A 213 27.48 0.30 -9.89
N ALA A 214 28.49 -0.23 -10.55
CA ALA A 214 29.57 0.56 -11.13
C ALA A 214 29.14 1.22 -12.45
N GLN A 215 29.03 2.56 -12.49
CA GLN A 215 28.74 3.26 -13.74
C GLN A 215 30.04 3.77 -14.37
N ASP A 216 30.28 3.39 -15.62
CA ASP A 216 31.43 3.85 -16.44
C ASP A 216 31.00 4.57 -17.73
N ARG A 217 29.71 4.54 -18.06
CA ARG A 217 29.10 5.12 -19.26
C ARG A 217 27.88 5.98 -18.93
N GLY A 218 27.41 6.71 -19.95
CA GLY A 218 26.19 7.50 -19.86
C GLY A 218 26.40 8.97 -19.53
N THR A 219 25.41 9.79 -19.85
CA THR A 219 25.42 11.27 -19.70
C THR A 219 24.74 11.74 -18.41
N ILE A 220 23.91 10.88 -17.79
CA ILE A 220 23.22 11.16 -16.54
C ILE A 220 23.82 10.34 -15.40
N SER A 221 24.10 10.98 -14.28
CA SER A 221 24.60 10.26 -13.10
C SER A 221 23.48 9.45 -12.44
N PRO A 222 23.80 8.32 -11.77
CA PRO A 222 22.83 7.51 -11.04
C PRO A 222 21.99 8.33 -10.05
N LEU A 223 22.61 9.20 -9.26
CA LEU A 223 21.91 10.03 -8.27
C LEU A 223 21.00 11.09 -8.91
N ALA A 224 21.38 11.65 -10.07
CA ALA A 224 20.48 12.55 -10.80
C ALA A 224 19.25 11.80 -11.31
N ALA A 225 19.41 10.57 -11.81
CA ALA A 225 18.30 9.73 -12.23
C ALA A 225 17.42 9.29 -11.04
N ALA A 226 18.01 9.01 -9.87
CA ALA A 226 17.26 8.75 -8.64
C ALA A 226 16.43 9.98 -8.21
N SER A 227 16.97 11.20 -8.40
CA SER A 227 16.19 12.42 -8.14
C SER A 227 14.95 12.53 -9.04
N LEU A 228 15.04 12.08 -10.30
CA LEU A 228 13.86 11.98 -11.18
C LEU A 228 12.84 10.97 -10.67
N ALA A 229 13.30 9.78 -10.23
CA ALA A 229 12.41 8.76 -9.66
C ALA A 229 11.73 9.26 -8.37
N GLN A 230 12.49 9.90 -7.47
CA GLN A 230 11.98 10.51 -6.24
C GLN A 230 10.95 11.61 -6.56
N ALA A 231 11.28 12.51 -7.49
CA ALA A 231 10.36 13.55 -7.94
C ALA A 231 9.09 12.97 -8.55
N ALA A 232 9.15 11.82 -9.22
CA ALA A 232 8.01 11.08 -9.75
C ALA A 232 7.25 10.31 -8.68
N GLY A 233 7.79 10.11 -7.48
CA GLY A 233 7.20 9.26 -6.44
C GLY A 233 7.33 7.77 -6.74
N ILE A 234 8.37 7.37 -7.45
CA ILE A 234 8.68 5.98 -7.79
C ILE A 234 9.83 5.50 -6.89
N ARG A 235 9.62 4.37 -6.21
CA ARG A 235 10.67 3.76 -5.39
C ARG A 235 11.59 2.90 -6.25
N ILE A 236 12.87 2.88 -5.87
CA ILE A 236 13.85 1.97 -6.44
C ILE A 236 14.23 0.95 -5.37
N TYR A 237 14.04 -0.32 -5.70
CA TYR A 237 14.55 -1.43 -4.90
C TYR A 237 15.77 -1.96 -5.63
N GLY A 238 16.91 -1.89 -4.98
CA GLY A 238 18.19 -2.25 -5.58
C GLY A 238 18.68 -3.59 -5.07
N VAL A 239 19.23 -4.40 -5.97
CA VAL A 239 19.96 -5.61 -5.63
C VAL A 239 21.37 -5.49 -6.21
N ALA A 240 22.36 -5.34 -5.33
CA ALA A 240 23.76 -5.33 -5.73
C ALA A 240 24.28 -6.75 -5.83
N LEU A 241 24.74 -7.14 -7.03
CA LEU A 241 25.15 -8.50 -7.32
C LEU A 241 26.66 -8.59 -7.51
N GLY A 242 27.30 -9.54 -6.83
CA GLY A 242 28.69 -9.87 -7.01
C GLY A 242 29.52 -9.88 -5.74
N THR A 243 30.78 -10.25 -5.89
CA THR A 243 31.76 -10.28 -4.81
C THR A 243 33.01 -9.46 -5.18
N THR A 244 33.82 -9.10 -4.19
CA THR A 244 35.08 -8.40 -4.42
C THR A 244 36.14 -9.21 -5.18
N HIS A 245 35.89 -10.50 -5.40
CA HIS A 245 36.77 -11.42 -6.12
C HIS A 245 36.32 -11.70 -7.55
N GLY A 246 35.23 -11.03 -8.02
CA GLY A 246 34.73 -11.16 -9.38
C GLY A 246 35.74 -10.69 -10.41
N TYR A 247 35.89 -11.42 -11.49
CA TYR A 247 36.70 -11.02 -12.63
C TYR A 247 36.07 -11.51 -13.93
N ILE A 248 36.37 -10.82 -15.00
CA ILE A 248 36.04 -11.20 -16.37
C ILE A 248 37.32 -11.40 -17.18
N VAL A 249 37.20 -12.17 -18.25
CA VAL A 249 38.31 -12.39 -19.14
C VAL A 249 37.93 -11.89 -20.53
N GLU A 250 38.58 -10.81 -20.95
CA GLU A 250 38.40 -10.26 -22.29
C GLU A 250 39.54 -10.65 -23.24
N GLY A 251 39.21 -10.78 -24.52
CA GLY A 251 40.16 -11.13 -25.57
C GLY A 251 40.44 -12.63 -25.70
N THR A 252 41.16 -12.98 -26.73
CA THR A 252 41.54 -14.36 -27.05
C THR A 252 43.03 -14.50 -27.27
N GLY A 253 43.57 -15.67 -26.96
CA GLY A 253 45.02 -15.96 -27.17
C GLY A 253 45.97 -15.05 -26.36
N LEU A 254 46.91 -14.42 -27.04
CA LEU A 254 47.91 -13.54 -26.44
C LEU A 254 47.37 -12.17 -25.98
N LEU A 255 46.15 -11.82 -26.42
CA LEU A 255 45.48 -10.57 -26.03
C LEU A 255 44.48 -10.79 -24.87
N ARG A 256 44.56 -11.90 -24.19
CA ARG A 256 43.70 -12.22 -23.05
C ARG A 256 44.06 -11.31 -21.86
N GLN A 257 43.09 -10.55 -21.40
CA GLN A 257 43.20 -9.70 -20.23
C GLN A 257 42.21 -10.15 -19.16
N VAL A 258 42.65 -10.11 -17.89
CA VAL A 258 41.80 -10.35 -16.72
C VAL A 258 41.45 -8.98 -16.15
N ILE A 259 40.17 -8.66 -16.19
CA ILE A 259 39.63 -7.39 -15.67
C ILE A 259 38.88 -7.69 -14.37
N GLN A 260 39.19 -6.99 -13.32
CA GLN A 260 38.45 -7.14 -12.06
C GLN A 260 37.06 -6.51 -12.17
N ALA A 261 36.04 -7.27 -11.81
CA ALA A 261 34.63 -6.87 -11.80
C ALA A 261 34.16 -6.65 -10.37
N THR A 262 34.70 -5.60 -9.71
CA THR A 262 34.36 -5.28 -8.33
C THR A 262 33.01 -4.57 -8.29
N PRO A 263 32.02 -5.06 -7.51
CA PRO A 263 30.74 -4.38 -7.39
C PRO A 263 30.85 -3.09 -6.56
N ASP A 264 29.95 -2.14 -6.82
CA ASP A 264 29.74 -0.92 -6.03
C ASP A 264 28.34 -0.91 -5.40
N PRO A 265 28.13 -1.64 -4.31
CA PRO A 265 26.84 -1.68 -3.63
C PRO A 265 26.44 -0.32 -3.05
N SER A 266 27.42 0.59 -2.81
CA SER A 266 27.13 1.90 -2.25
C SER A 266 26.30 2.78 -3.19
N THR A 267 26.53 2.68 -4.49
CA THR A 267 25.73 3.38 -5.51
C THR A 267 24.30 2.84 -5.53
N VAL A 268 24.11 1.53 -5.51
CA VAL A 268 22.78 0.90 -5.47
C VAL A 268 22.01 1.29 -4.20
N ASP A 269 22.69 1.28 -3.05
CA ASP A 269 22.11 1.69 -1.76
C ASP A 269 21.71 3.17 -1.75
N ALA A 270 22.54 4.05 -2.30
CA ALA A 270 22.24 5.48 -2.41
C ALA A 270 20.98 5.75 -3.26
N LEU A 271 20.83 5.06 -4.41
CA LEU A 271 19.65 5.15 -5.26
C LEU A 271 18.37 4.70 -4.53
N ALA A 272 18.43 3.56 -3.85
CA ALA A 272 17.32 3.02 -3.10
C ALA A 272 16.90 3.96 -1.97
N ARG A 273 17.83 4.38 -1.11
CA ARG A 273 17.54 5.29 0.01
C ARG A 273 16.97 6.62 -0.43
N GLN A 274 17.53 7.22 -1.48
CA GLN A 274 17.07 8.51 -1.99
C GLN A 274 15.61 8.46 -2.44
N THR A 275 15.16 7.32 -2.98
CA THR A 275 13.80 7.14 -3.48
C THR A 275 12.83 6.54 -2.44
N GLY A 276 13.30 6.22 -1.24
CA GLY A 276 12.52 5.60 -0.17
C GLY A 276 12.25 4.11 -0.38
N GLY A 277 13.09 3.45 -1.18
CA GLY A 277 13.14 2.00 -1.32
C GLY A 277 14.18 1.36 -0.41
N SER A 278 14.62 0.16 -0.76
CA SER A 278 15.63 -0.61 -0.01
C SER A 278 16.64 -1.24 -0.96
N ALA A 279 17.88 -1.37 -0.50
CA ALA A 279 18.92 -2.09 -1.22
C ALA A 279 19.30 -3.37 -0.48
N TYR A 280 19.74 -4.34 -1.24
CA TYR A 280 20.15 -5.68 -0.78
C TYR A 280 21.43 -6.11 -1.49
N ASP A 281 22.30 -6.77 -0.75
CA ASP A 281 23.54 -7.32 -1.31
C ASP A 281 23.37 -8.82 -1.54
N ALA A 282 23.62 -9.26 -2.76
CA ALA A 282 23.55 -10.65 -3.15
C ALA A 282 24.94 -11.17 -3.58
N THR A 283 25.54 -12.00 -2.77
CA THR A 283 26.85 -12.64 -3.05
C THR A 283 26.72 -14.07 -3.57
N THR A 284 25.49 -14.61 -3.58
CA THR A 284 25.17 -15.97 -4.07
C THR A 284 23.83 -15.97 -4.79
N ALA A 285 23.65 -16.90 -5.72
CA ALA A 285 22.36 -17.09 -6.40
C ALA A 285 21.22 -17.40 -5.41
N ALA A 286 21.48 -18.15 -4.34
CA ALA A 286 20.48 -18.46 -3.33
C ALA A 286 20.04 -17.21 -2.53
N SER A 287 20.98 -16.31 -2.17
CA SER A 287 20.64 -15.04 -1.51
C SER A 287 19.84 -14.15 -2.46
N LEU A 288 20.21 -14.08 -3.73
CA LEU A 288 19.52 -13.33 -4.76
C LEU A 288 18.07 -13.77 -4.89
N ASN A 289 17.83 -15.08 -5.08
CA ASN A 289 16.48 -15.64 -5.16
C ASN A 289 15.62 -15.35 -3.91
N SER A 290 16.22 -15.43 -2.71
CA SER A 290 15.50 -15.12 -1.48
C SER A 290 15.10 -13.64 -1.37
N ILE A 291 15.96 -12.73 -1.84
CA ILE A 291 15.71 -11.29 -1.89
C ILE A 291 14.53 -10.99 -2.83
N TYR A 292 14.57 -11.53 -4.06
CA TYR A 292 13.52 -11.29 -5.04
C TYR A 292 12.16 -11.83 -4.60
N ARG A 293 12.10 -13.01 -4.00
CA ARG A 293 10.84 -13.54 -3.41
C ARG A 293 10.30 -12.64 -2.30
N THR A 294 11.19 -12.14 -1.43
CA THR A 294 10.80 -11.21 -0.36
C THR A 294 10.28 -9.89 -0.94
N LEU A 295 10.92 -9.36 -1.97
CA LEU A 295 10.50 -8.15 -2.67
C LEU A 295 9.12 -8.34 -3.31
N GLY A 296 8.92 -9.40 -4.10
CA GLY A 296 7.62 -9.71 -4.72
C GLY A 296 6.50 -9.76 -3.69
N GLY A 297 6.69 -10.49 -2.59
CA GLY A 297 5.70 -10.59 -1.51
C GLY A 297 5.47 -9.30 -0.71
N SER A 298 6.47 -8.41 -0.59
CA SER A 298 6.38 -7.20 0.23
C SER A 298 5.88 -5.98 -0.53
N ILE A 299 6.29 -5.83 -1.80
CA ILE A 299 5.96 -4.65 -2.62
C ILE A 299 4.52 -4.75 -3.16
N ALA A 300 4.08 -5.95 -3.52
CA ALA A 300 2.71 -6.21 -3.99
C ALA A 300 1.63 -5.95 -2.90
N ARG A 301 2.01 -5.91 -1.62
CA ARG A 301 1.11 -5.70 -0.48
C ARG A 301 1.17 -4.26 0.02
N HIS A 302 0.70 -3.29 -0.72
CA HIS A 302 0.53 -1.95 -0.17
C HIS A 302 -0.75 -1.87 0.67
N PRO A 303 -0.67 -1.59 1.99
CA PRO A 303 -1.85 -1.38 2.80
C PRO A 303 -2.56 -0.11 2.34
N LYS A 304 -3.74 -0.26 1.76
CA LYS A 304 -4.61 0.87 1.43
C LYS A 304 -5.43 1.23 2.65
N LEU A 305 -5.36 2.50 3.10
CA LEU A 305 -6.31 3.05 4.04
C LEU A 305 -7.67 3.17 3.33
N SER A 306 -8.55 2.21 3.55
CA SER A 306 -9.92 2.26 3.05
C SER A 306 -10.78 3.05 4.03
N ASP A 307 -11.52 4.02 3.50
CA ASP A 307 -12.51 4.80 4.26
C ASP A 307 -13.79 3.98 4.40
N ILE A 308 -14.15 3.64 5.64
CA ILE A 308 -15.34 2.86 5.95
C ILE A 308 -16.50 3.74 6.48
N THR A 309 -16.41 5.06 6.28
CA THR A 309 -17.40 6.04 6.75
C THR A 309 -18.82 5.69 6.29
N SER A 310 -18.99 5.21 5.05
CA SER A 310 -20.29 4.83 4.48
C SER A 310 -21.03 3.76 5.29
N TRP A 311 -20.31 2.79 5.89
CA TRP A 311 -20.91 1.78 6.74
C TRP A 311 -21.46 2.35 8.04
N PHE A 312 -20.76 3.34 8.60
CA PHE A 312 -21.20 4.06 9.80
C PHE A 312 -22.40 4.96 9.50
N ASP A 313 -22.45 5.60 8.33
CA ASP A 313 -23.58 6.43 7.89
C ASP A 313 -24.86 5.59 7.73
N VAL A 314 -24.74 4.44 7.06
CA VAL A 314 -25.86 3.49 6.90
C VAL A 314 -26.35 2.98 8.26
N ALA A 315 -25.42 2.59 9.15
CA ALA A 315 -25.75 2.13 10.50
C ALA A 315 -26.46 3.23 11.33
N ALA A 316 -25.98 4.46 11.25
CA ALA A 316 -26.59 5.61 11.91
C ALA A 316 -28.02 5.86 11.41
N GLY A 317 -28.24 5.80 10.09
CA GLY A 317 -29.55 5.94 9.46
C GLY A 317 -30.54 4.86 9.90
N LEU A 318 -30.11 3.60 9.91
CA LEU A 318 -30.93 2.47 10.36
C LEU A 318 -31.30 2.58 11.85
N LEU A 319 -30.36 2.95 12.71
CA LEU A 319 -30.58 3.16 14.13
C LEU A 319 -31.57 4.31 14.38
N LEU A 320 -31.45 5.39 13.60
CA LEU A 320 -32.36 6.54 13.69
C LEU A 320 -33.78 6.15 13.29
N LEU A 321 -33.94 5.45 12.17
CA LEU A 321 -35.25 4.97 11.73
C LEU A 321 -35.89 4.01 12.74
N ALA A 322 -35.10 3.09 13.30
CA ALA A 322 -35.54 2.16 14.35
C ALA A 322 -35.95 2.91 15.63
N GLY A 323 -35.19 3.94 16.02
CA GLY A 323 -35.49 4.79 17.18
C GLY A 323 -36.80 5.56 17.02
N VAL A 324 -36.99 6.19 15.84
CA VAL A 324 -38.24 6.93 15.51
C VAL A 324 -39.43 5.97 15.41
N GLY A 325 -39.27 4.82 14.74
CA GLY A 325 -40.29 3.79 14.63
C GLY A 325 -40.73 3.25 15.99
N ALA A 326 -39.75 2.96 16.87
CA ALA A 326 -40.02 2.53 18.24
C ALA A 326 -40.71 3.61 19.09
N ALA A 327 -40.42 4.91 18.86
CA ALA A 327 -41.10 6.00 19.52
C ALA A 327 -42.58 6.11 19.06
N ARG A 328 -42.81 6.07 17.75
CA ARG A 328 -44.16 6.14 17.17
C ARG A 328 -45.04 4.94 17.54
N ALA A 329 -44.52 3.72 17.48
CA ALA A 329 -45.26 2.49 17.82
C ALA A 329 -45.77 2.49 19.26
N ARG A 330 -45.22 3.36 20.11
CA ARG A 330 -45.60 3.47 21.54
C ARG A 330 -46.45 4.70 21.88
N GLY A 331 -46.86 5.47 20.88
CA GLY A 331 -47.65 6.70 21.11
C GLY A 331 -46.91 7.75 21.92
N ALA A 332 -45.60 7.65 22.05
CA ALA A 332 -44.79 8.64 22.68
C ALA A 332 -44.50 9.76 21.70
N ALA A 333 -44.99 10.96 21.94
CA ALA A 333 -44.49 12.12 21.23
C ALA A 333 -42.96 12.20 21.48
N LEU A 334 -42.21 12.44 20.41
CA LEU A 334 -40.76 12.72 20.50
C LEU A 334 -40.55 13.89 21.45
N PRO A 335 -39.55 13.84 22.32
CA PRO A 335 -39.26 14.89 23.27
C PRO A 335 -38.95 16.23 22.59
#